data_964018f34efc7fff051af53d649d776e
#
_entry.id   964018f34efc7fff051af53d649d776e
#
_cell.length_a   1.000
_cell.length_b   1.000
_cell.length_c   1.000
_cell.angle_alpha   90.00
_cell.angle_beta   90.00
_cell.angle_gamma   90.00
#
_symmetry.space_group_name_H-M   'P 1'
#
loop_
_entity.id
_entity.type
_entity.pdbx_description
1 polymer ?
#
loop_
_entity_poly.entity_id
_entity_poly.type
_entity_poly.pdbx_seq_one_letter_code
_entity_poly.pdbx_strand_id
1 'polypeptide(L)'
;MIVGGIVAIIVGLTIKQIRKVFPPLVIGTVIFAIGLSLYKTAINYMAGNSANTYEVIVEQRGQTAALVYGSWQNWLVSLVTLAIVIGLNHYGKGLFKLASILIGLVCGYVLALCFGMVDFSALSNAGWFQLPQPFAFGVKFDISAIIPLAILFLVNSIQAMGDFSATTSGGMDRLPTDQELNGGIIGYGISNIVSACFGCPPTATYSQNVGIVGSTKVVARKVFSLSAFILLIAGLIPKFSALLRTIPQCVLGGAVASVFAGIAMTGIKLLVSEGMSTRNTTVAGLSIAIGMGVSLSNGCLNQMTSTIYDGLGMTMGLENLSLIHISEPTRLRR
;
A
#
# COMPACT_ATOMS: atom_id res chain seq x y z
N MET A 1 -4.64 -15.51 1.89
CA MET A 1 -4.75 -14.80 0.60
C MET A 1 -5.73 -15.46 -0.37
N ILE A 2 -5.65 -16.75 -0.67
CA ILE A 2 -6.62 -17.43 -1.56
C ILE A 2 -8.06 -17.20 -1.09
N VAL A 3 -8.33 -17.43 0.21
CA VAL A 3 -9.65 -17.18 0.80
C VAL A 3 -10.06 -15.71 0.66
N GLY A 4 -9.13 -14.77 0.89
CA GLY A 4 -9.39 -13.34 0.69
C GLY A 4 -9.77 -13.01 -0.76
N GLY A 5 -9.07 -13.59 -1.75
CA GLY A 5 -9.43 -13.46 -3.17
C GLY A 5 -10.82 -14.00 -3.48
N ILE A 6 -11.22 -15.12 -2.85
CA ILE A 6 -12.59 -15.66 -2.97
C ILE A 6 -13.60 -14.68 -2.38
N VAL A 7 -13.31 -14.08 -1.21
CA VAL A 7 -14.16 -13.04 -0.61
C VAL A 7 -14.35 -11.87 -1.56
N ALA A 8 -13.27 -11.39 -2.20
CA ALA A 8 -13.36 -10.32 -3.19
C ALA A 8 -14.24 -10.70 -4.40
N ILE A 9 -14.15 -11.95 -4.88
CA ILE A 9 -15.02 -12.45 -5.95
C ILE A 9 -16.50 -12.43 -5.51
N ILE A 10 -16.80 -12.88 -4.29
CA ILE A 10 -18.15 -12.87 -3.74
C ILE A 10 -18.67 -11.43 -3.66
N VAL A 11 -17.85 -10.49 -3.18
CA VAL A 11 -18.17 -9.05 -3.15
C VAL A 11 -18.46 -8.53 -4.56
N GLY A 12 -17.65 -8.91 -5.56
CA GLY A 12 -17.90 -8.56 -6.96
C GLY A 12 -19.25 -9.05 -7.46
N LEU A 13 -19.59 -10.31 -7.21
CA LEU A 13 -20.87 -10.91 -7.62
C LEU A 13 -22.08 -10.24 -6.95
N THR A 14 -21.92 -9.74 -5.73
CA THR A 14 -22.96 -9.09 -4.93
C THR A 14 -22.91 -7.56 -4.95
N ILE A 15 -22.22 -6.98 -5.94
CA ILE A 15 -21.92 -5.54 -6.01
C ILE A 15 -23.15 -4.65 -5.92
N LYS A 16 -24.28 -5.07 -6.51
CA LYS A 16 -25.54 -4.31 -6.50
C LYS A 16 -26.09 -4.10 -5.09
N GLN A 17 -25.96 -5.13 -4.23
CA GLN A 17 -26.38 -5.06 -2.84
C GLN A 17 -25.40 -4.24 -2.02
N ILE A 18 -24.10 -4.49 -2.21
CA ILE A 18 -23.01 -3.86 -1.46
C ILE A 18 -22.96 -2.36 -1.74
N ARG A 19 -23.11 -1.92 -3.00
CA ARG A 19 -23.13 -0.51 -3.38
C ARG A 19 -24.22 0.31 -2.67
N LYS A 20 -25.36 -0.32 -2.33
CA LYS A 20 -26.43 0.33 -1.58
C LYS A 20 -26.05 0.55 -0.10
N VAL A 21 -25.25 -0.35 0.45
CA VAL A 21 -24.80 -0.31 1.85
C VAL A 21 -23.58 0.60 2.03
N PHE A 22 -22.76 0.78 0.98
CA PHE A 22 -21.54 1.58 1.00
C PHE A 22 -21.66 2.84 0.12
N PRO A 23 -22.36 3.88 0.60
CA PRO A 23 -22.39 5.17 -0.08
C PRO A 23 -21.01 5.83 -0.11
N PRO A 24 -20.76 6.82 -0.98
CA PRO A 24 -19.49 7.54 -1.07
C PRO A 24 -18.97 8.09 0.26
N LEU A 25 -19.86 8.43 1.19
CA LEU A 25 -19.50 8.83 2.56
C LEU A 25 -18.70 7.74 3.27
N VAL A 26 -19.16 6.48 3.23
CA VAL A 26 -18.49 5.35 3.90
C VAL A 26 -17.16 5.04 3.19
N ILE A 27 -17.18 4.99 1.86
CA ILE A 27 -15.96 4.75 1.06
C ILE A 27 -14.91 5.84 1.34
N GLY A 28 -15.34 7.09 1.34
CA GLY A 28 -14.47 8.25 1.63
C GLY A 28 -13.86 8.18 3.03
N THR A 29 -14.66 7.79 4.03
CA THR A 29 -14.19 7.61 5.41
C THR A 29 -13.11 6.53 5.49
N VAL A 30 -13.31 5.38 4.84
CA VAL A 30 -12.34 4.28 4.81
C VAL A 30 -11.05 4.71 4.13
N ILE A 31 -11.12 5.31 2.93
CA ILE A 31 -9.94 5.78 2.19
C ILE A 31 -9.17 6.84 2.99
N PHE A 32 -9.89 7.76 3.63
CA PHE A 32 -9.26 8.78 4.47
C PHE A 32 -8.53 8.16 5.68
N ALA A 33 -9.17 7.23 6.38
CA ALA A 33 -8.55 6.53 7.51
C ALA A 33 -7.31 5.73 7.08
N ILE A 34 -7.35 5.05 5.91
CA ILE A 34 -6.19 4.36 5.33
C ILE A 34 -5.06 5.37 5.07
N GLY A 35 -5.36 6.49 4.41
CA GLY A 35 -4.37 7.53 4.14
C GLY A 35 -3.68 8.04 5.40
N LEU A 36 -4.45 8.32 6.46
CA LEU A 36 -3.93 8.77 7.75
C LEU A 36 -3.06 7.70 8.44
N SER A 37 -3.49 6.44 8.43
CA SER A 37 -2.73 5.34 9.06
C SER A 37 -1.35 5.15 8.43
N LEU A 38 -1.22 5.43 7.14
CA LEU A 38 0.03 5.34 6.40
C LEU A 38 1.02 6.48 6.70
N TYR A 39 0.58 7.59 7.30
CA TYR A 39 1.49 8.70 7.64
C TYR A 39 2.58 8.27 8.62
N LYS A 40 2.27 7.44 9.61
CA LYS A 40 3.27 6.87 10.52
C LYS A 40 4.34 6.09 9.75
N THR A 41 3.94 5.30 8.76
CA THR A 41 4.88 4.53 7.92
C THR A 41 5.74 5.46 7.06
N ALA A 42 5.15 6.51 6.46
CA ALA A 42 5.92 7.48 5.69
C ALA A 42 7.00 8.17 6.53
N ILE A 43 6.64 8.64 7.73
CA ILE A 43 7.58 9.31 8.64
C ILE A 43 8.67 8.34 9.12
N ASN A 44 8.32 7.09 9.44
CA ASN A 44 9.31 6.07 9.79
C ASN A 44 10.31 5.82 8.66
N TYR A 45 9.85 5.77 7.41
CA TYR A 45 10.73 5.64 6.25
C TYR A 45 11.59 6.90 6.06
N MET A 46 11.02 8.10 6.18
CA MET A 46 11.78 9.35 6.09
C MET A 46 12.92 9.43 7.11
N ALA A 47 12.68 8.92 8.30
CA ALA A 47 13.68 8.83 9.37
C ALA A 47 14.73 7.70 9.15
N GLY A 48 14.56 6.85 8.11
CA GLY A 48 15.53 5.78 7.78
C GLY A 48 15.12 4.39 8.23
N ASN A 49 13.86 4.16 8.56
CA ASN A 49 13.27 2.93 9.11
C ASN A 49 13.63 2.67 10.59
N SER A 50 12.62 2.49 11.40
CA SER A 50 12.73 2.26 12.86
C SER A 50 13.50 0.99 13.24
N ALA A 51 13.65 0.03 12.31
CA ALA A 51 14.47 -1.16 12.52
C ALA A 51 16.00 -0.89 12.41
N ASN A 52 16.42 0.27 11.91
CA ASN A 52 17.84 0.62 11.76
C ASN A 52 18.36 1.30 13.03
N THR A 53 18.41 0.56 14.14
CA THR A 53 19.08 1.00 15.38
C THR A 53 20.59 0.87 15.23
N TYR A 54 21.34 1.58 16.07
CA TYR A 54 22.80 1.53 16.05
C TYR A 54 23.35 0.10 16.18
N GLU A 55 22.79 -0.68 17.07
CA GLU A 55 23.18 -2.07 17.32
C GLU A 55 23.02 -2.95 16.08
N VAL A 56 21.84 -2.86 15.42
CA VAL A 56 21.55 -3.64 14.21
C VAL A 56 22.45 -3.23 13.04
N ILE A 57 22.79 -1.95 12.91
CA ILE A 57 23.69 -1.47 11.85
C ILE A 57 25.10 -2.00 12.06
N VAL A 58 25.61 -1.96 13.29
CA VAL A 58 26.95 -2.46 13.63
C VAL A 58 27.03 -3.98 13.46
N GLU A 59 26.02 -4.72 13.90
CA GLU A 59 26.03 -6.19 13.91
C GLU A 59 25.77 -6.81 12.54
N GLN A 60 24.86 -6.26 11.73
CA GLN A 60 24.39 -6.93 10.51
C GLN A 60 24.88 -6.32 9.20
N ARG A 61 25.21 -5.03 9.15
CA ARG A 61 25.43 -4.30 7.89
C ARG A 61 26.76 -3.59 7.76
N GLY A 62 27.57 -3.53 8.81
CA GLY A 62 28.72 -2.63 8.80
C GLY A 62 28.30 -1.15 8.78
N GLN A 63 29.24 -0.24 8.88
CA GLN A 63 28.97 1.18 9.11
C GLN A 63 28.51 1.99 7.89
N THR A 64 28.47 1.42 6.68
CA THR A 64 28.38 2.21 5.45
C THR A 64 27.05 2.16 4.71
N ALA A 65 26.18 1.15 4.91
CA ALA A 65 25.03 0.93 4.05
C ALA A 65 23.68 1.44 4.61
N ALA A 66 23.57 1.74 5.89
CA ALA A 66 22.37 2.34 6.46
C ALA A 66 22.72 3.26 7.61
N LEU A 67 22.13 4.45 7.64
CA LEU A 67 22.31 5.38 8.75
C LEU A 67 21.29 5.09 9.85
N VAL A 68 21.69 5.37 11.09
CA VAL A 68 20.83 5.20 12.27
C VAL A 68 19.52 5.94 12.10
N TYR A 69 18.43 5.34 12.59
CA TYR A 69 17.10 5.93 12.59
C TYR A 69 17.10 7.33 13.20
N GLY A 70 16.49 8.26 12.49
CA GLY A 70 16.41 9.66 12.90
C GLY A 70 17.63 10.51 12.57
N SER A 71 18.66 9.97 11.89
CA SER A 71 19.84 10.76 11.50
C SER A 71 19.47 11.93 10.59
N TRP A 72 20.21 13.03 10.69
CA TRP A 72 19.93 14.25 9.90
C TRP A 72 20.09 14.02 8.39
N GLN A 73 20.97 13.09 7.98
CA GLN A 73 21.18 12.72 6.58
C GLN A 73 19.92 12.05 6.01
N ASN A 74 19.27 11.12 6.76
CA ASN A 74 18.02 10.52 6.36
C ASN A 74 16.94 11.57 6.13
N TRP A 75 16.81 12.52 7.04
CA TRP A 75 15.85 13.62 6.93
C TRP A 75 16.14 14.53 5.74
N LEU A 76 17.41 14.89 5.53
CA LEU A 76 17.81 15.73 4.40
C LEU A 76 17.47 15.07 3.07
N VAL A 77 17.87 13.81 2.87
CA VAL A 77 17.59 13.07 1.64
C VAL A 77 16.08 12.94 1.42
N SER A 78 15.31 12.61 2.45
CA SER A 78 13.87 12.45 2.32
C SER A 78 13.15 13.77 2.04
N LEU A 79 13.52 14.87 2.71
CA LEU A 79 12.93 16.17 2.48
C LEU A 79 13.25 16.73 1.08
N VAL A 80 14.49 16.55 0.60
CA VAL A 80 14.85 16.92 -0.78
C VAL A 80 14.04 16.09 -1.78
N THR A 81 13.95 14.77 -1.58
CA THR A 81 13.12 13.91 -2.43
C THR A 81 11.66 14.38 -2.45
N LEU A 82 11.08 14.65 -1.28
CA LEU A 82 9.72 15.15 -1.15
C LEU A 82 9.53 16.50 -1.84
N ALA A 83 10.47 17.44 -1.66
CA ALA A 83 10.42 18.77 -2.29
C ALA A 83 10.46 18.67 -3.82
N ILE A 84 11.29 17.79 -4.38
CA ILE A 84 11.34 17.53 -5.83
C ILE A 84 10.02 16.94 -6.32
N VAL A 85 9.47 15.93 -5.62
CA VAL A 85 8.18 15.31 -5.99
C VAL A 85 7.06 16.34 -5.98
N ILE A 86 6.94 17.15 -4.92
CA ILE A 86 5.89 18.18 -4.80
C ILE A 86 6.11 19.26 -5.85
N GLY A 87 7.34 19.74 -6.03
CA GLY A 87 7.68 20.77 -7.00
C GLY A 87 7.32 20.34 -8.43
N LEU A 88 7.70 19.14 -8.83
CA LEU A 88 7.37 18.60 -10.16
C LEU A 88 5.87 18.30 -10.32
N ASN A 89 5.21 17.83 -9.28
CA ASN A 89 3.78 17.57 -9.32
C ASN A 89 2.97 18.88 -9.47
N HIS A 90 3.41 19.96 -8.83
CA HIS A 90 2.68 21.24 -8.83
C HIS A 90 3.05 22.13 -10.02
N TYR A 91 4.34 22.29 -10.29
CA TYR A 91 4.86 23.19 -11.33
C TYR A 91 5.23 22.46 -12.63
N GLY A 92 5.39 21.15 -12.62
CA GLY A 92 5.73 20.34 -13.78
C GLY A 92 4.62 20.33 -14.83
N LYS A 93 5.01 20.29 -16.10
CA LYS A 93 4.09 20.18 -17.24
C LYS A 93 4.27 18.84 -17.95
N GLY A 94 3.19 18.28 -18.49
CA GLY A 94 3.22 17.05 -19.30
C GLY A 94 3.85 15.88 -18.56
N LEU A 95 4.85 15.24 -19.15
CA LEU A 95 5.52 14.06 -18.61
C LEU A 95 6.21 14.29 -17.27
N PHE A 96 6.77 15.48 -17.02
CA PHE A 96 7.44 15.78 -15.76
C PHE A 96 6.48 15.76 -14.57
N LYS A 97 5.25 16.21 -14.74
CA LYS A 97 4.21 16.12 -13.73
C LYS A 97 3.82 14.66 -13.44
N LEU A 98 3.63 13.86 -14.49
CA LEU A 98 3.23 12.46 -14.38
C LEU A 98 4.35 11.59 -13.78
N ALA A 99 5.60 11.85 -14.15
CA ALA A 99 6.77 11.13 -13.66
C ALA A 99 7.38 11.76 -12.39
N SER A 100 6.72 12.69 -11.72
CA SER A 100 7.27 13.46 -10.60
C SER A 100 7.81 12.56 -9.48
N ILE A 101 7.10 11.47 -9.15
CA ILE A 101 7.51 10.50 -8.13
C ILE A 101 8.78 9.77 -8.58
N LEU A 102 8.80 9.30 -9.84
CA LEU A 102 9.97 8.58 -10.38
C LEU A 102 11.21 9.49 -10.43
N ILE A 103 11.05 10.72 -10.91
CA ILE A 103 12.16 11.70 -10.96
C ILE A 103 12.64 12.04 -9.55
N GLY A 104 11.72 12.23 -8.60
CA GLY A 104 12.06 12.46 -7.20
C GLY A 104 12.83 11.29 -6.59
N LEU A 105 12.41 10.05 -6.87
CA LEU A 105 13.12 8.84 -6.44
C LEU A 105 14.53 8.76 -7.03
N VAL A 106 14.71 9.05 -8.31
CA VAL A 106 16.01 9.03 -8.98
C VAL A 106 16.94 10.11 -8.39
N CYS A 107 16.43 11.34 -8.24
CA CYS A 107 17.23 12.42 -7.65
C CYS A 107 17.59 12.13 -6.18
N GLY A 108 16.64 11.63 -5.40
CA GLY A 108 16.88 11.22 -4.01
C GLY A 108 17.87 10.07 -3.90
N TYR A 109 17.81 9.12 -4.84
CA TYR A 109 18.76 8.01 -4.92
C TYR A 109 20.19 8.50 -5.23
N VAL A 110 20.33 9.42 -6.18
CA VAL A 110 21.65 10.03 -6.49
C VAL A 110 22.20 10.77 -5.27
N LEU A 111 21.35 11.51 -4.55
CA LEU A 111 21.76 12.17 -3.31
C LEU A 111 22.17 11.16 -2.23
N ALA A 112 21.43 10.07 -2.07
CA ALA A 112 21.77 9.00 -1.15
C ALA A 112 23.08 8.29 -1.50
N LEU A 113 23.42 8.17 -2.79
CA LEU A 113 24.72 7.68 -3.25
C LEU A 113 25.86 8.59 -2.79
N CYS A 114 25.68 9.91 -2.83
CA CYS A 114 26.69 10.87 -2.36
C CYS A 114 26.97 10.73 -0.85
N PHE A 115 25.97 10.30 -0.07
CA PHE A 115 26.13 10.02 1.37
C PHE A 115 26.59 8.58 1.68
N GLY A 116 26.85 7.73 0.66
CA GLY A 116 27.26 6.34 0.88
C GLY A 116 26.19 5.44 1.50
N MET A 117 24.90 5.78 1.32
CA MET A 117 23.76 5.07 1.94
C MET A 117 23.27 3.87 1.13
N VAL A 118 23.91 3.55 0.01
CA VAL A 118 23.46 2.53 -0.94
C VAL A 118 24.36 1.30 -0.84
N ASP A 119 23.72 0.14 -0.62
CA ASP A 119 24.41 -1.15 -0.61
C ASP A 119 24.13 -1.91 -1.92
N PHE A 120 25.20 -2.21 -2.65
CA PHE A 120 25.17 -2.95 -3.92
C PHE A 120 25.41 -4.46 -3.76
N SER A 121 25.60 -4.97 -2.56
CA SER A 121 25.94 -6.38 -2.33
C SER A 121 24.86 -7.32 -2.87
N ALA A 122 23.59 -6.96 -2.69
CA ALA A 122 22.46 -7.71 -3.22
C ALA A 122 22.40 -7.72 -4.75
N LEU A 123 22.87 -6.65 -5.41
CA LEU A 123 22.87 -6.54 -6.87
C LEU A 123 23.94 -7.43 -7.51
N SER A 124 25.11 -7.54 -6.88
CA SER A 124 26.22 -8.38 -7.38
C SER A 124 25.85 -9.86 -7.38
N ASN A 125 25.09 -10.31 -6.38
CA ASN A 125 24.69 -11.70 -6.19
C ASN A 125 23.42 -12.10 -6.96
N ALA A 126 22.70 -11.12 -7.55
CA ALA A 126 21.44 -11.39 -8.25
C ALA A 126 21.68 -11.98 -9.64
N GLY A 127 20.91 -13.01 -9.98
CA GLY A 127 20.88 -13.61 -11.32
C GLY A 127 20.22 -12.68 -12.36
N TRP A 128 20.43 -13.02 -13.64
CA TRP A 128 19.80 -12.28 -14.74
C TRP A 128 18.39 -12.73 -15.06
N PHE A 129 18.07 -13.99 -14.77
CA PHE A 129 16.77 -14.58 -15.10
C PHE A 129 16.36 -15.57 -14.03
N GLN A 130 15.11 -15.48 -13.59
CA GLN A 130 14.50 -16.44 -12.67
C GLN A 130 13.05 -16.62 -12.99
N LEU A 131 12.63 -17.88 -13.18
CA LEU A 131 11.23 -18.21 -13.33
C LEU A 131 10.55 -18.22 -11.95
N PRO A 132 9.38 -17.62 -11.82
CA PRO A 132 8.60 -17.71 -10.60
C PRO A 132 8.17 -19.17 -10.37
N GLN A 133 8.39 -19.67 -9.15
CA GLN A 133 8.01 -21.02 -8.76
C GLN A 133 6.65 -20.97 -8.07
N PRO A 134 5.61 -21.62 -8.62
CA PRO A 134 4.33 -21.69 -7.95
C PRO A 134 4.45 -22.53 -6.67
N PHE A 135 3.75 -22.11 -5.64
CA PHE A 135 3.69 -22.78 -4.32
C PHE A 135 5.05 -23.01 -3.63
N ALA A 136 6.06 -22.20 -3.92
CA ALA A 136 7.40 -22.31 -3.32
C ALA A 136 7.40 -22.28 -1.78
N PHE A 137 6.43 -21.57 -1.17
CA PHE A 137 6.28 -21.48 0.29
C PHE A 137 5.27 -22.47 0.87
N GLY A 138 4.68 -23.35 0.02
CA GLY A 138 3.59 -24.24 0.43
C GLY A 138 2.27 -23.48 0.68
N VAL A 139 1.21 -24.22 0.99
CA VAL A 139 -0.09 -23.66 1.34
C VAL A 139 -0.45 -24.14 2.75
N LYS A 140 -0.67 -23.19 3.65
CA LYS A 140 -1.17 -23.48 5.00
C LYS A 140 -2.49 -22.73 5.19
N PHE A 141 -3.47 -23.41 5.76
CA PHE A 141 -4.75 -22.81 6.14
C PHE A 141 -4.74 -22.64 7.66
N ASP A 142 -4.67 -21.36 8.07
CA ASP A 142 -4.73 -20.99 9.47
C ASP A 142 -5.94 -20.05 9.65
N ILE A 143 -6.90 -20.46 10.45
CA ILE A 143 -8.15 -19.73 10.66
C ILE A 143 -7.86 -18.38 11.29
N SER A 144 -6.85 -18.29 12.16
CA SER A 144 -6.46 -17.05 12.82
C SER A 144 -5.97 -15.99 11.82
N ALA A 145 -5.35 -16.41 10.71
CA ALA A 145 -4.92 -15.53 9.63
C ALA A 145 -6.02 -15.29 8.58
N ILE A 146 -6.92 -16.28 8.38
CA ILE A 146 -7.99 -16.20 7.37
C ILE A 146 -9.00 -15.11 7.70
N ILE A 147 -9.44 -14.99 8.95
CA ILE A 147 -10.47 -14.02 9.35
C ILE A 147 -10.00 -12.57 9.13
N PRO A 148 -8.84 -12.11 9.65
CA PRO A 148 -8.35 -10.77 9.39
C PRO A 148 -8.13 -10.49 7.90
N LEU A 149 -7.59 -11.46 7.15
CA LEU A 149 -7.40 -11.31 5.71
C LEU A 149 -8.73 -11.21 4.95
N ALA A 150 -9.75 -11.98 5.31
CA ALA A 150 -11.08 -11.88 4.70
C ALA A 150 -11.69 -10.48 4.90
N ILE A 151 -11.57 -9.92 6.11
CA ILE A 151 -12.01 -8.56 6.43
C ILE A 151 -11.20 -7.53 5.62
N LEU A 152 -9.87 -7.70 5.54
CA LEU A 152 -9.00 -6.83 4.75
C LEU A 152 -9.41 -6.83 3.27
N PHE A 153 -9.68 -7.99 2.68
CA PHE A 153 -10.12 -8.10 1.28
C PHE A 153 -11.50 -7.52 1.04
N LEU A 154 -12.41 -7.61 2.03
CA LEU A 154 -13.70 -6.92 1.97
C LEU A 154 -13.49 -5.40 1.90
N VAL A 155 -12.68 -4.84 2.79
CA VAL A 155 -12.35 -3.40 2.83
C VAL A 155 -11.65 -2.95 1.55
N ASN A 156 -10.67 -3.73 1.06
CA ASN A 156 -9.99 -3.43 -0.19
C ASN A 156 -10.92 -3.50 -1.41
N SER A 157 -11.91 -4.38 -1.39
CA SER A 157 -12.93 -4.43 -2.46
C SER A 157 -13.79 -3.17 -2.48
N ILE A 158 -14.10 -2.61 -1.31
CA ILE A 158 -14.83 -1.34 -1.18
C ILE A 158 -13.96 -0.18 -1.70
N GLN A 159 -12.66 -0.15 -1.34
CA GLN A 159 -11.70 0.81 -1.88
C GLN A 159 -11.62 0.70 -3.41
N ALA A 160 -11.52 -0.52 -3.95
CA ALA A 160 -11.47 -0.78 -5.38
C ALA A 160 -12.70 -0.24 -6.12
N MET A 161 -13.91 -0.34 -5.54
CA MET A 161 -15.10 0.30 -6.11
C MET A 161 -14.93 1.82 -6.23
N GLY A 162 -14.37 2.45 -5.20
CA GLY A 162 -14.08 3.88 -5.21
C GLY A 162 -13.07 4.25 -6.30
N ASP A 163 -11.97 3.52 -6.39
CA ASP A 163 -10.90 3.75 -7.37
C ASP A 163 -11.38 3.52 -8.81
N PHE A 164 -12.16 2.47 -9.07
CA PHE A 164 -12.74 2.20 -10.40
C PHE A 164 -13.74 3.30 -10.79
N SER A 165 -14.57 3.73 -9.84
CA SER A 165 -15.53 4.81 -10.08
C SER A 165 -14.82 6.13 -10.39
N ALA A 166 -13.82 6.47 -9.61
CA ALA A 166 -13.03 7.69 -9.80
C ALA A 166 -12.20 7.64 -11.09
N THR A 167 -11.63 6.47 -11.45
CA THR A 167 -10.88 6.29 -12.70
C THR A 167 -11.80 6.43 -13.93
N THR A 168 -12.99 5.81 -13.89
CA THR A 168 -13.95 5.89 -15.00
C THR A 168 -14.50 7.32 -15.13
N SER A 169 -14.84 7.97 -14.03
CA SER A 169 -15.29 9.35 -14.02
C SER A 169 -14.18 10.30 -14.50
N GLY A 170 -12.96 10.13 -13.99
CA GLY A 170 -11.82 10.96 -14.38
C GLY A 170 -11.33 10.75 -15.82
N GLY A 171 -11.40 9.53 -16.35
CA GLY A 171 -10.89 9.17 -17.67
C GLY A 171 -11.92 9.24 -18.79
N MET A 172 -13.17 8.90 -18.51
CA MET A 172 -14.25 8.75 -19.49
C MET A 172 -15.42 9.72 -19.28
N ASP A 173 -15.35 10.59 -18.29
CA ASP A 173 -16.37 11.59 -17.93
C ASP A 173 -17.78 10.98 -17.70
N ARG A 174 -17.84 9.72 -17.22
CA ARG A 174 -19.06 8.99 -16.87
C ARG A 174 -18.86 8.12 -15.64
N LEU A 175 -19.93 7.73 -15.01
CA LEU A 175 -19.87 6.73 -13.93
C LEU A 175 -19.75 5.30 -14.51
N PRO A 176 -19.08 4.37 -13.79
CA PRO A 176 -19.01 2.99 -14.19
C PRO A 176 -20.39 2.31 -14.09
N THR A 177 -20.64 1.36 -14.98
CA THR A 177 -21.79 0.48 -14.88
C THR A 177 -21.56 -0.58 -13.79
N ASP A 178 -22.65 -1.20 -13.31
CA ASP A 178 -22.54 -2.29 -12.34
C ASP A 178 -21.78 -3.49 -12.90
N GLN A 179 -21.85 -3.73 -14.21
CA GLN A 179 -21.08 -4.79 -14.89
C GLN A 179 -19.58 -4.51 -14.91
N GLU A 180 -19.18 -3.26 -15.10
CA GLU A 180 -17.76 -2.85 -15.08
C GLU A 180 -17.19 -2.97 -13.66
N LEU A 181 -17.94 -2.56 -12.65
CA LEU A 181 -17.54 -2.71 -11.24
C LEU A 181 -17.43 -4.18 -10.84
N ASN A 182 -18.43 -4.99 -11.21
CA ASN A 182 -18.43 -6.44 -10.97
C ASN A 182 -17.19 -7.09 -11.63
N GLY A 183 -16.97 -6.86 -12.92
CA GLY A 183 -15.82 -7.39 -13.65
C GLY A 183 -14.48 -6.94 -13.05
N GLY A 184 -14.37 -5.68 -12.64
CA GLY A 184 -13.17 -5.13 -12.01
C GLY A 184 -12.84 -5.80 -10.68
N ILE A 185 -13.84 -5.98 -9.80
CA ILE A 185 -13.64 -6.59 -8.49
C ILE A 185 -13.40 -8.10 -8.58
N ILE A 186 -14.09 -8.80 -9.50
CA ILE A 186 -13.81 -10.21 -9.78
C ILE A 186 -12.38 -10.36 -10.31
N GLY A 187 -11.97 -9.52 -11.26
CA GLY A 187 -10.59 -9.48 -11.77
C GLY A 187 -9.57 -9.24 -10.67
N TYR A 188 -9.84 -8.31 -9.74
CA TYR A 188 -9.04 -8.06 -8.56
C TYR A 188 -8.93 -9.32 -7.68
N GLY A 189 -10.04 -10.01 -7.40
CA GLY A 189 -10.05 -11.26 -6.64
C GLY A 189 -9.22 -12.38 -7.29
N ILE A 190 -9.41 -12.59 -8.60
CA ILE A 190 -8.66 -13.59 -9.37
C ILE A 190 -7.17 -13.26 -9.37
N SER A 191 -6.78 -12.01 -9.61
CA SER A 191 -5.37 -11.61 -9.61
C SER A 191 -4.70 -11.89 -8.26
N ASN A 192 -5.39 -11.66 -7.14
CA ASN A 192 -4.89 -11.97 -5.81
C ASN A 192 -4.76 -13.47 -5.54
N ILE A 193 -5.66 -14.31 -6.07
CA ILE A 193 -5.53 -15.77 -5.98
C ILE A 193 -4.30 -16.23 -6.77
N VAL A 194 -4.12 -15.73 -8.00
CA VAL A 194 -2.94 -16.05 -8.81
C VAL A 194 -1.67 -15.57 -8.11
N SER A 195 -1.63 -14.35 -7.60
CA SER A 195 -0.49 -13.81 -6.85
C SER A 195 -0.16 -14.66 -5.61
N ALA A 196 -1.17 -15.16 -4.91
CA ALA A 196 -0.99 -16.04 -3.76
C ALA A 196 -0.30 -17.36 -4.13
N CYS A 197 -0.61 -17.93 -5.31
CA CYS A 197 0.06 -19.14 -5.80
C CYS A 197 1.56 -18.94 -6.04
N PHE A 198 1.97 -17.71 -6.35
CA PHE A 198 3.39 -17.35 -6.51
C PHE A 198 4.04 -16.76 -5.25
N GLY A 199 3.34 -16.80 -4.11
CA GLY A 199 3.87 -16.29 -2.84
C GLY A 199 4.00 -14.77 -2.77
N CYS A 200 3.32 -14.03 -3.65
CA CYS A 200 3.31 -12.57 -3.61
C CYS A 200 2.40 -12.05 -2.47
N PRO A 201 2.70 -10.87 -1.88
CA PRO A 201 1.81 -10.25 -0.91
C PRO A 201 0.46 -9.86 -1.53
N PRO A 202 -0.59 -9.63 -0.71
CA PRO A 202 -1.86 -9.17 -1.22
C PRO A 202 -1.70 -7.83 -1.94
N THR A 203 -2.33 -7.72 -3.11
CA THR A 203 -2.36 -6.49 -3.89
C THR A 203 -3.63 -5.69 -3.58
N ALA A 204 -3.55 -4.38 -3.72
CA ALA A 204 -4.69 -3.46 -3.64
C ALA A 204 -4.71 -2.57 -4.89
N THR A 205 -5.82 -1.88 -5.12
CA THR A 205 -5.88 -0.82 -6.13
C THR A 205 -5.11 0.41 -5.64
N TYR A 206 -4.46 1.11 -6.57
CA TYR A 206 -3.69 2.31 -6.26
C TYR A 206 -4.43 3.56 -6.72
N SER A 207 -4.99 4.31 -5.77
CA SER A 207 -5.75 5.55 -6.04
C SER A 207 -4.93 6.63 -6.76
N GLN A 208 -3.58 6.56 -6.73
CA GLN A 208 -2.71 7.46 -7.48
C GLN A 208 -2.89 7.34 -8.99
N ASN A 209 -3.19 6.14 -9.48
CA ASN A 209 -3.43 5.89 -10.89
C ASN A 209 -4.70 6.62 -11.39
N VAL A 210 -5.66 6.87 -10.51
CA VAL A 210 -6.84 7.69 -10.80
C VAL A 210 -6.42 9.10 -11.26
N GLY A 211 -5.46 9.69 -10.55
CA GLY A 211 -4.92 11.01 -10.91
C GLY A 211 -4.20 11.02 -12.27
N ILE A 212 -3.47 9.95 -12.58
CA ILE A 212 -2.78 9.79 -13.86
C ILE A 212 -3.80 9.68 -15.00
N VAL A 213 -4.79 8.80 -14.86
CA VAL A 213 -5.84 8.61 -15.87
C VAL A 213 -6.67 9.88 -16.04
N GLY A 214 -7.05 10.54 -14.93
CA GLY A 214 -7.81 11.79 -14.96
C GLY A 214 -7.08 12.93 -15.68
N SER A 215 -5.76 13.01 -15.56
CA SER A 215 -4.94 14.06 -16.20
C SER A 215 -4.56 13.71 -17.64
N THR A 216 -4.31 12.45 -17.97
CA THR A 216 -3.90 12.00 -19.31
C THR A 216 -5.06 11.65 -20.21
N LYS A 217 -6.22 11.31 -19.63
CA LYS A 217 -7.39 10.76 -20.34
C LYS A 217 -7.07 9.48 -21.12
N VAL A 218 -5.99 8.78 -20.79
CA VAL A 218 -5.60 7.53 -21.43
C VAL A 218 -6.38 6.38 -20.77
N VAL A 219 -7.32 5.81 -21.54
CA VAL A 219 -8.18 4.70 -21.12
C VAL A 219 -8.09 3.49 -22.05
N ALA A 220 -7.14 3.50 -22.98
CA ALA A 220 -6.98 2.44 -23.96
C ALA A 220 -6.47 1.13 -23.31
N ARG A 221 -7.22 0.04 -23.46
CA ARG A 221 -6.87 -1.29 -22.91
C ARG A 221 -5.48 -1.77 -23.34
N LYS A 222 -5.07 -1.47 -24.60
CA LYS A 222 -3.75 -1.85 -25.12
C LYS A 222 -2.60 -1.23 -24.34
N VAL A 223 -2.75 0.02 -23.85
CA VAL A 223 -1.73 0.70 -23.06
C VAL A 223 -1.56 0.01 -21.70
N PHE A 224 -2.67 -0.32 -21.03
CA PHE A 224 -2.62 -1.05 -19.76
C PHE A 224 -2.07 -2.47 -19.89
N SER A 225 -2.45 -3.18 -20.99
CA SER A 225 -1.89 -4.52 -21.28
C SER A 225 -0.39 -4.47 -21.54
N LEU A 226 0.08 -3.46 -22.28
CA LEU A 226 1.51 -3.26 -22.53
C LEU A 226 2.26 -2.94 -21.21
N SER A 227 1.70 -2.09 -20.36
CA SER A 227 2.26 -1.78 -19.05
C SER A 227 2.38 -3.04 -18.17
N ALA A 228 1.33 -3.85 -18.11
CA ALA A 228 1.36 -5.12 -17.40
C ALA A 228 2.41 -6.09 -17.94
N PHE A 229 2.57 -6.16 -19.26
CA PHE A 229 3.58 -7.00 -19.91
C PHE A 229 5.01 -6.54 -19.59
N ILE A 230 5.27 -5.22 -19.58
CA ILE A 230 6.56 -4.65 -19.18
C ILE A 230 6.88 -5.01 -17.71
N LEU A 231 5.90 -4.87 -16.81
CA LEU A 231 6.06 -5.24 -15.41
C LEU A 231 6.33 -6.74 -15.23
N LEU A 232 5.68 -7.59 -16.02
CA LEU A 232 5.91 -9.04 -16.00
C LEU A 232 7.34 -9.37 -16.42
N ILE A 233 7.85 -8.77 -17.50
CA ILE A 233 9.25 -8.95 -17.92
C ILE A 233 10.21 -8.45 -16.84
N ALA A 234 9.96 -7.27 -16.26
CA ALA A 234 10.78 -6.73 -15.20
C ALA A 234 10.82 -7.66 -13.97
N GLY A 235 9.69 -8.32 -13.64
CA GLY A 235 9.60 -9.31 -12.58
C GLY A 235 10.41 -10.60 -12.82
N LEU A 236 10.69 -10.95 -14.08
CA LEU A 236 11.52 -12.10 -14.45
C LEU A 236 13.03 -11.84 -14.33
N ILE A 237 13.41 -10.58 -14.09
CA ILE A 237 14.83 -10.15 -14.00
C ILE A 237 15.16 -9.85 -12.54
N PRO A 238 15.77 -10.79 -11.76
CA PRO A 238 16.10 -10.56 -10.36
C PRO A 238 17.03 -9.36 -10.15
N LYS A 239 17.92 -9.07 -11.07
CA LYS A 239 18.77 -7.86 -11.01
C LYS A 239 17.96 -6.57 -10.96
N PHE A 240 16.85 -6.49 -11.69
CA PHE A 240 15.97 -5.31 -11.62
C PHE A 240 15.33 -5.17 -10.23
N SER A 241 14.85 -6.28 -9.68
CA SER A 241 14.33 -6.30 -8.30
C SER A 241 15.43 -5.96 -7.27
N ALA A 242 16.63 -6.51 -7.43
CA ALA A 242 17.76 -6.20 -6.57
C ALA A 242 18.14 -4.71 -6.64
N LEU A 243 18.13 -4.11 -7.84
CA LEU A 243 18.36 -2.67 -8.02
C LEU A 243 17.34 -1.83 -7.26
N LEU A 244 16.06 -2.17 -7.35
CA LEU A 244 15.01 -1.45 -6.61
C LEU A 244 15.18 -1.58 -5.08
N ARG A 245 15.69 -2.70 -4.60
CA ARG A 245 15.98 -2.92 -3.18
C ARG A 245 17.19 -2.13 -2.67
N THR A 246 18.06 -1.62 -3.54
CA THR A 246 19.15 -0.74 -3.12
C THR A 246 18.70 0.66 -2.75
N ILE A 247 17.44 1.03 -3.10
CA ILE A 247 16.90 2.36 -2.78
C ILE A 247 16.75 2.48 -1.27
N PRO A 248 17.41 3.46 -0.62
CA PRO A 248 17.29 3.65 0.82
C PRO A 248 15.89 4.01 1.25
N GLN A 249 15.49 3.57 2.44
CA GLN A 249 14.15 3.80 2.97
C GLN A 249 13.80 5.29 3.07
N CYS A 250 14.78 6.16 3.39
CA CYS A 250 14.55 7.60 3.46
C CYS A 250 14.13 8.21 2.10
N VAL A 251 14.69 7.71 0.99
CA VAL A 251 14.29 8.14 -0.37
C VAL A 251 12.85 7.72 -0.64
N LEU A 252 12.52 6.45 -0.33
CA LEU A 252 11.15 5.95 -0.45
C LEU A 252 10.20 6.75 0.44
N GLY A 253 10.59 7.05 1.68
CA GLY A 253 9.80 7.83 2.62
C GLY A 253 9.41 9.20 2.08
N GLY A 254 10.36 9.94 1.50
CA GLY A 254 10.08 11.23 0.87
C GLY A 254 9.09 11.14 -0.29
N ALA A 255 9.23 10.12 -1.12
CA ALA A 255 8.32 9.91 -2.25
C ALA A 255 6.92 9.47 -1.79
N VAL A 256 6.81 8.46 -0.90
CA VAL A 256 5.51 7.91 -0.48
C VAL A 256 4.73 8.85 0.43
N ALA A 257 5.37 9.79 1.13
CA ALA A 257 4.67 10.79 1.93
C ALA A 257 3.67 11.61 1.09
N SER A 258 4.07 12.03 -0.12
CA SER A 258 3.18 12.73 -1.05
C SER A 258 2.05 11.85 -1.57
N VAL A 259 2.33 10.56 -1.77
CA VAL A 259 1.36 9.55 -2.20
C VAL A 259 0.30 9.34 -1.14
N PHE A 260 0.70 9.12 0.12
CA PHE A 260 -0.24 8.90 1.23
C PHE A 260 -1.09 10.13 1.54
N ALA A 261 -0.50 11.34 1.40
CA ALA A 261 -1.25 12.58 1.43
C ALA A 261 -2.33 12.63 0.33
N GLY A 262 -2.00 12.19 -0.88
CA GLY A 262 -2.95 12.07 -1.98
C GLY A 262 -4.10 11.11 -1.71
N ILE A 263 -3.82 9.95 -1.07
CA ILE A 263 -4.86 8.99 -0.65
C ILE A 263 -5.82 9.64 0.35
N ALA A 264 -5.28 10.27 1.40
CA ALA A 264 -6.10 10.96 2.40
C ALA A 264 -6.98 12.05 1.77
N MET A 265 -6.41 12.85 0.88
CA MET A 265 -7.17 13.90 0.17
C MET A 265 -8.23 13.34 -0.77
N THR A 266 -8.02 12.18 -1.38
CA THR A 266 -9.05 11.48 -2.16
C THR A 266 -10.20 11.04 -1.27
N GLY A 267 -9.92 10.52 -0.08
CA GLY A 267 -10.93 10.22 0.94
C GLY A 267 -11.76 11.46 1.32
N ILE A 268 -11.09 12.60 1.58
CA ILE A 268 -11.78 13.87 1.89
C ILE A 268 -12.68 14.32 0.74
N LYS A 269 -12.22 14.24 -0.51
CA LYS A 269 -13.03 14.62 -1.68
C LYS A 269 -14.30 13.79 -1.78
N LEU A 270 -14.23 12.49 -1.52
CA LEU A 270 -15.39 11.60 -1.50
C LEU A 270 -16.33 11.92 -0.33
N LEU A 271 -15.79 12.21 0.86
CA LEU A 271 -16.58 12.61 2.02
C LEU A 271 -17.41 13.88 1.74
N VAL A 272 -16.77 14.87 1.12
CA VAL A 272 -17.43 16.16 0.83
C VAL A 272 -18.43 16.04 -0.33
N SER A 273 -18.27 15.11 -1.27
CA SER A 273 -19.13 14.95 -2.44
C SER A 273 -20.59 14.64 -2.10
N GLU A 274 -20.85 14.01 -0.96
CA GLU A 274 -22.21 13.69 -0.47
C GLU A 274 -22.86 14.81 0.36
N GLY A 275 -22.14 15.92 0.54
CA GLY A 275 -22.58 17.01 1.40
C GLY A 275 -22.32 16.74 2.88
N MET A 276 -21.89 17.77 3.60
CA MET A 276 -21.53 17.73 5.02
C MET A 276 -22.72 18.10 5.91
N SER A 277 -23.81 17.28 5.86
CA SER A 277 -24.89 17.42 6.84
C SER A 277 -24.40 17.06 8.25
N THR A 278 -25.07 17.54 9.29
CA THR A 278 -24.74 17.22 10.70
C THR A 278 -24.63 15.72 10.92
N ARG A 279 -25.55 14.94 10.34
CA ARG A 279 -25.51 13.46 10.41
C ARG A 279 -24.25 12.90 9.76
N ASN A 280 -23.96 13.31 8.52
CA ASN A 280 -22.79 12.80 7.77
C ASN A 280 -21.49 13.15 8.49
N THR A 281 -21.37 14.36 9.02
CA THR A 281 -20.21 14.82 9.78
C THR A 281 -20.03 13.99 11.07
N THR A 282 -21.10 13.72 11.80
CA THR A 282 -21.04 12.90 13.02
C THR A 282 -20.64 11.46 12.70
N VAL A 283 -21.26 10.83 11.69
CA VAL A 283 -20.95 9.45 11.29
C VAL A 283 -19.49 9.32 10.84
N ALA A 284 -19.05 10.19 9.93
CA ALA A 284 -17.66 10.18 9.44
C ALA A 284 -16.67 10.47 10.57
N GLY A 285 -16.91 11.52 11.38
CA GLY A 285 -16.03 11.92 12.47
C GLY A 285 -15.88 10.82 13.52
N LEU A 286 -16.97 10.19 13.94
CA LEU A 286 -16.93 9.12 14.92
C LEU A 286 -16.21 7.87 14.38
N SER A 287 -16.49 7.51 13.12
CA SER A 287 -15.84 6.36 12.48
C SER A 287 -14.33 6.57 12.34
N ILE A 288 -13.90 7.77 11.97
CA ILE A 288 -12.47 8.12 11.88
C ILE A 288 -11.83 8.12 13.27
N ALA A 289 -12.49 8.73 14.26
CA ALA A 289 -11.98 8.80 15.63
C ALA A 289 -11.77 7.41 16.23
N ILE A 290 -12.75 6.51 16.08
CA ILE A 290 -12.65 5.13 16.58
C ILE A 290 -11.59 4.36 15.78
N GLY A 291 -11.65 4.38 14.45
CA GLY A 291 -10.73 3.64 13.59
C GLY A 291 -9.27 4.06 13.79
N MET A 292 -9.01 5.37 13.81
CA MET A 292 -7.66 5.90 14.07
C MET A 292 -7.25 5.75 15.54
N GLY A 293 -8.18 5.95 16.48
CA GLY A 293 -7.93 5.76 17.91
C GLY A 293 -7.45 4.34 18.20
N VAL A 294 -8.14 3.34 17.68
CA VAL A 294 -7.74 1.93 17.80
C VAL A 294 -6.38 1.66 17.14
N SER A 295 -6.16 2.20 15.95
CA SER A 295 -4.88 2.03 15.20
C SER A 295 -3.68 2.66 15.91
N LEU A 296 -3.88 3.76 16.64
CA LEU A 296 -2.83 4.47 17.36
C LEU A 296 -2.60 3.93 18.79
N SER A 297 -3.61 3.28 19.37
CA SER A 297 -3.57 2.76 20.74
C SER A 297 -3.12 1.31 20.74
N ASN A 298 -1.82 1.09 20.87
CA ASN A 298 -1.24 -0.26 20.88
C ASN A 298 -1.87 -1.12 21.99
N GLY A 299 -2.39 -2.29 21.61
CA GLY A 299 -2.90 -3.28 22.55
C GLY A 299 -4.30 -3.01 23.12
N CYS A 300 -4.99 -1.94 22.71
CA CYS A 300 -6.32 -1.59 23.26
C CYS A 300 -7.40 -2.67 23.05
N LEU A 301 -7.22 -3.55 22.05
CA LEU A 301 -8.13 -4.66 21.73
C LEU A 301 -7.58 -6.05 22.10
N ASN A 302 -6.36 -6.15 22.64
CA ASN A 302 -5.72 -7.44 22.87
C ASN A 302 -6.57 -8.38 23.74
N GLN A 303 -7.11 -7.88 24.85
CA GLN A 303 -7.91 -8.71 25.77
C GLN A 303 -9.28 -9.05 25.19
N MET A 304 -9.91 -8.13 24.47
CA MET A 304 -11.18 -8.38 23.80
C MET A 304 -11.02 -9.43 22.69
N THR A 305 -9.94 -9.35 21.96
CA THR A 305 -9.63 -10.27 20.87
C THR A 305 -9.32 -11.67 21.42
N SER A 306 -8.51 -11.79 22.50
CA SER A 306 -8.26 -13.08 23.15
C SER A 306 -9.55 -13.71 23.66
N THR A 307 -10.43 -12.95 24.29
CA THR A 307 -11.73 -13.44 24.79
C THR A 307 -12.63 -13.97 23.67
N ILE A 308 -12.64 -13.31 22.51
CA ILE A 308 -13.41 -13.75 21.35
C ILE A 308 -12.84 -15.07 20.79
N TYR A 309 -11.51 -15.20 20.71
CA TYR A 309 -10.86 -16.40 20.22
C TYR A 309 -11.01 -17.58 21.19
N ASP A 310 -10.88 -17.33 22.48
CA ASP A 310 -11.14 -18.33 23.53
C ASP A 310 -12.60 -18.81 23.49
N GLY A 311 -13.55 -17.89 23.28
CA GLY A 311 -14.97 -18.20 23.12
C GLY A 311 -15.28 -19.02 21.86
N LEU A 312 -14.44 -18.94 20.82
CA LEU A 312 -14.55 -19.72 19.60
C LEU A 312 -13.73 -21.03 19.66
N GLY A 313 -13.09 -21.36 20.80
CA GLY A 313 -12.22 -22.51 20.96
C GLY A 313 -10.93 -22.45 20.13
N MET A 314 -10.52 -21.25 19.75
CA MET A 314 -9.31 -21.00 18.97
C MET A 314 -8.20 -20.51 19.89
N THR A 315 -7.13 -21.29 20.04
CA THR A 315 -5.90 -20.83 20.71
C THR A 315 -5.13 -19.92 19.77
N MET A 316 -5.16 -18.62 20.05
CA MET A 316 -4.22 -17.69 19.43
C MET A 316 -2.94 -17.62 20.25
N GLY A 317 -1.82 -17.94 19.64
CA GLY A 317 -0.55 -17.42 20.12
C GLY A 317 -0.59 -15.89 20.02
N LEU A 318 -0.56 -15.18 21.14
CA LEU A 318 -0.55 -13.72 21.24
C LEU A 318 0.53 -13.04 20.38
N GLU A 319 1.51 -13.81 19.93
CA GLU A 319 2.58 -13.38 19.01
C GLU A 319 2.11 -13.11 17.57
N ASN A 320 0.98 -13.67 17.14
CA ASN A 320 0.50 -13.55 15.76
C ASN A 320 -0.53 -12.43 15.54
N LEU A 321 -1.03 -11.79 16.60
CA LEU A 321 -2.02 -10.70 16.52
C LEU A 321 -1.43 -9.34 16.24
N SER A 322 -0.14 -9.17 16.37
CA SER A 322 0.49 -7.91 16.01
C SER A 322 0.88 -7.91 14.53
N LEU A 323 -0.09 -7.68 13.67
CA LEU A 323 0.17 -7.09 12.34
C LEU A 323 1.04 -5.81 12.44
N ILE A 324 1.20 -5.28 13.66
CA ILE A 324 2.14 -4.22 14.04
C ILE A 324 3.56 -4.78 14.21
N HIS A 325 3.75 -6.07 14.53
CA HIS A 325 5.07 -6.72 14.63
C HIS A 325 5.66 -7.19 13.29
N ILE A 326 5.00 -7.00 12.18
CA ILE A 326 5.65 -7.10 10.86
C ILE A 326 6.76 -6.03 10.71
N SER A 327 6.75 -5.01 11.55
CA SER A 327 7.82 -4.01 11.62
C SER A 327 8.99 -4.36 12.56
N GLU A 328 8.92 -5.46 13.32
CA GLU A 328 10.03 -5.94 14.16
C GLU A 328 10.48 -7.36 13.77
N PRO A 329 11.32 -7.53 12.74
CA PRO A 329 11.85 -8.85 12.38
C PRO A 329 12.86 -9.42 13.40
N THR A 330 13.15 -8.71 14.50
CA THR A 330 14.26 -9.02 15.40
C THR A 330 13.92 -9.92 16.59
N ARG A 331 12.64 -10.25 16.85
CA ARG A 331 12.28 -11.14 17.97
C ARG A 331 12.12 -12.63 17.63
N LEU A 332 12.31 -13.05 16.38
CA LEU A 332 12.19 -14.46 15.96
C LEU A 332 13.52 -15.21 15.87
N ARG A 333 14.58 -14.74 16.57
CA ARG A 333 15.80 -15.52 16.79
C ARG A 333 16.17 -15.50 18.28
N ARG A 334 15.44 -16.27 19.08
CA ARG A 334 15.95 -16.95 20.25
C ARG A 334 15.32 -18.32 20.34
#